data_355873ab5fc37694fb0e1b3635ee5f57
#
_entry.id   355873ab5fc37694fb0e1b3635ee5f57
#
_cell.length_a   1.000
_cell.length_b   1.000
_cell.length_c   1.000
_cell.angle_alpha   90.00
_cell.angle_beta   90.00
_cell.angle_gamma   90.00
#
_symmetry.space_group_name_H-M   'P 1'
#
loop_
_entity.id
_entity.type
_entity.pdbx_description
1 polymer ?
#
loop_
_entity_poly.entity_id
_entity_poly.type
_entity_poly.pdbx_seq_one_letter_code
_entity_poly.pdbx_strand_id
1 'polypeptide(L)'
;ALGYTAEMAIDEAQRCLNCKNPKCVNGCPVNVHIPEFISKVAEGKFDEAFGVITSTNSLPAICGRVCPQENQCEGQCVRGIKGEPVGIGRLERFVADYHNAHGHQGGAPTVPESNGHKVAVVGSGPAGLTCAGDLARKGYDVTVFEALHQVGGVLVYGIPEFRLPKAIVAKEVARLEHFGVKIMKDTVVGRTITVDELMEEQGFEAVFIGSGAGLPMVM
;
A
#
# COMPACT_ATOMS: atom_id res chain seq x y z
N ALA A 1 16.09 -1.97 11.26
CA ALA A 1 16.84 -2.77 10.28
C ALA A 1 17.19 -1.91 9.06
N LEU A 2 18.42 -2.05 8.56
CA LEU A 2 18.90 -1.21 7.45
C LEU A 2 18.28 -1.56 6.09
N GLY A 3 17.64 -2.73 5.96
CA GLY A 3 17.15 -3.25 4.70
C GLY A 3 18.18 -4.12 3.98
N TYR A 4 17.84 -4.62 2.80
CA TYR A 4 18.74 -5.38 1.93
C TYR A 4 19.53 -4.45 0.99
N THR A 5 20.76 -4.83 0.64
CA THR A 5 21.42 -4.35 -0.58
C THR A 5 20.85 -5.12 -1.79
N ALA A 6 21.20 -4.69 -3.01
CA ALA A 6 20.76 -5.39 -4.22
C ALA A 6 21.24 -6.85 -4.24
N GLU A 7 22.51 -7.08 -3.87
CA GLU A 7 23.11 -8.43 -3.80
C GLU A 7 22.41 -9.29 -2.77
N MET A 8 22.15 -8.75 -1.56
CA MET A 8 21.41 -9.46 -0.52
C MET A 8 19.98 -9.80 -0.94
N ALA A 9 19.33 -8.90 -1.65
CA ALA A 9 17.97 -9.13 -2.14
C ALA A 9 17.92 -10.22 -3.21
N ILE A 10 18.89 -10.23 -4.13
CA ILE A 10 19.00 -11.29 -5.15
C ILE A 10 19.28 -12.65 -4.50
N ASP A 11 20.22 -12.71 -3.56
CA ASP A 11 20.57 -13.95 -2.85
C ASP A 11 19.35 -14.50 -2.07
N GLU A 12 18.66 -13.63 -1.33
CA GLU A 12 17.43 -14.03 -0.61
C GLU A 12 16.32 -14.47 -1.57
N ALA A 13 16.16 -13.79 -2.70
CA ALA A 13 15.16 -14.12 -3.71
C ALA A 13 15.41 -15.49 -4.35
N GLN A 14 16.67 -15.89 -4.55
CA GLN A 14 17.04 -17.21 -5.08
C GLN A 14 16.66 -18.36 -4.15
N ARG A 15 16.37 -18.11 -2.88
CA ARG A 15 15.84 -19.10 -1.95
C ARG A 15 14.39 -19.50 -2.25
N CYS A 16 13.67 -18.72 -3.05
CA CYS A 16 12.27 -19.00 -3.39
C CYS A 16 12.16 -20.24 -4.28
N LEU A 17 11.27 -21.15 -3.93
CA LEU A 17 11.04 -22.40 -4.67
C LEU A 17 10.10 -22.22 -5.88
N ASN A 18 9.59 -21.04 -6.11
CA ASN A 18 8.61 -20.74 -7.17
C ASN A 18 7.47 -21.77 -7.21
N CYS A 19 6.79 -21.98 -6.07
CA CYS A 19 5.81 -23.03 -5.88
C CYS A 19 4.64 -22.91 -6.86
N LYS A 20 4.22 -24.04 -7.46
CA LYS A 20 3.05 -24.09 -8.36
C LYS A 20 1.75 -23.67 -7.66
N ASN A 21 1.61 -24.02 -6.36
CA ASN A 21 0.50 -23.60 -5.50
C ASN A 21 1.07 -22.80 -4.32
N PRO A 22 1.32 -21.47 -4.51
CA PRO A 22 2.03 -20.65 -3.56
C PRO A 22 1.15 -20.29 -2.36
N LYS A 23 1.28 -21.02 -1.25
CA LYS A 23 0.52 -20.73 -0.01
C LYS A 23 0.79 -19.33 0.53
N CYS A 24 1.97 -18.76 0.27
CA CYS A 24 2.31 -17.41 0.67
C CYS A 24 1.40 -16.35 0.02
N VAL A 25 0.91 -16.56 -1.20
CA VAL A 25 -0.07 -15.67 -1.85
C VAL A 25 -1.39 -15.70 -1.06
N ASN A 26 -1.87 -16.89 -0.69
CA ASN A 26 -3.09 -17.02 0.11
C ASN A 26 -2.93 -16.42 1.53
N GLY A 27 -1.72 -16.36 2.04
CA GLY A 27 -1.39 -15.71 3.31
C GLY A 27 -1.30 -14.17 3.21
N CYS A 28 -1.31 -13.62 2.00
CA CYS A 28 -1.31 -12.17 1.79
C CYS A 28 -2.75 -11.66 1.64
N PRO A 29 -3.24 -10.74 2.51
CA PRO A 29 -4.61 -10.23 2.44
C PRO A 29 -5.00 -9.57 1.11
N VAL A 30 -4.01 -9.04 0.37
CA VAL A 30 -4.19 -8.40 -0.94
C VAL A 30 -3.70 -9.26 -2.11
N ASN A 31 -3.36 -10.53 -1.85
CA ASN A 31 -2.96 -11.52 -2.84
C ASN A 31 -1.84 -11.07 -3.79
N VAL A 32 -0.78 -10.43 -3.25
CA VAL A 32 0.41 -10.10 -4.04
C VAL A 32 0.95 -11.37 -4.72
N HIS A 33 1.29 -11.28 -6.00
CA HIS A 33 1.86 -12.38 -6.78
C HIS A 33 3.30 -12.66 -6.35
N ILE A 34 3.46 -13.19 -5.12
CA ILE A 34 4.73 -13.28 -4.40
C ILE A 34 5.82 -14.05 -5.18
N PRO A 35 5.59 -15.26 -5.72
CA PRO A 35 6.63 -15.95 -6.49
C PRO A 35 7.08 -15.16 -7.72
N GLU A 36 6.16 -14.45 -8.37
CA GLU A 36 6.44 -13.68 -9.58
C GLU A 36 7.34 -12.49 -9.26
N PHE A 37 7.01 -11.65 -8.27
CA PHE A 37 7.87 -10.52 -7.94
C PHE A 37 9.24 -10.98 -7.42
N ILE A 38 9.30 -12.08 -6.66
CA ILE A 38 10.57 -12.63 -6.15
C ILE A 38 11.43 -13.15 -7.31
N SER A 39 10.83 -13.79 -8.32
CA SER A 39 11.56 -14.18 -9.54
C SER A 39 12.18 -12.97 -10.24
N LYS A 40 11.45 -11.86 -10.34
CA LYS A 40 11.99 -10.61 -10.91
C LYS A 40 13.13 -10.04 -10.08
N VAL A 41 13.04 -10.11 -8.75
CA VAL A 41 14.16 -9.71 -7.87
C VAL A 41 15.38 -10.59 -8.10
N ALA A 42 15.21 -11.92 -8.21
CA ALA A 42 16.30 -12.85 -8.46
C ALA A 42 17.00 -12.59 -9.82
N GLU A 43 16.27 -12.05 -10.81
CA GLU A 43 16.78 -11.62 -12.10
C GLU A 43 17.41 -10.21 -12.10
N GLY A 44 17.37 -9.48 -10.97
CA GLY A 44 17.80 -8.09 -10.89
C GLY A 44 16.84 -7.07 -11.51
N LYS A 45 15.64 -7.48 -11.89
CA LYS A 45 14.60 -6.66 -12.55
C LYS A 45 13.68 -5.99 -11.52
N PHE A 46 14.25 -5.07 -10.74
CA PHE A 46 13.56 -4.50 -9.56
C PHE A 46 12.33 -3.67 -9.92
N ASP A 47 12.34 -2.94 -11.04
CA ASP A 47 11.17 -2.17 -11.49
C ASP A 47 10.03 -3.07 -11.97
N GLU A 48 10.35 -4.19 -12.65
CA GLU A 48 9.33 -5.18 -13.01
C GLU A 48 8.74 -5.82 -11.74
N ALA A 49 9.58 -6.12 -10.73
CA ALA A 49 9.13 -6.62 -9.44
C ALA A 49 8.19 -5.63 -8.74
N PHE A 50 8.51 -4.32 -8.79
CA PHE A 50 7.64 -3.27 -8.25
C PHE A 50 6.28 -3.24 -8.97
N GLY A 51 6.25 -3.36 -10.29
CA GLY A 51 5.03 -3.45 -11.08
C GLY A 51 4.14 -4.64 -10.68
N VAL A 52 4.74 -5.81 -10.44
CA VAL A 52 4.02 -7.00 -9.94
C VAL A 52 3.40 -6.73 -8.56
N ILE A 53 4.16 -6.19 -7.62
CA ILE A 53 3.66 -5.88 -6.28
C ILE A 53 2.50 -4.87 -6.34
N THR A 54 2.68 -3.79 -7.10
CA THR A 54 1.70 -2.69 -7.15
C THR A 54 0.46 -3.02 -7.97
N SER A 55 0.44 -4.13 -8.69
CA SER A 55 -0.79 -4.61 -9.36
C SER A 55 -1.94 -4.90 -8.38
N THR A 56 -1.61 -5.26 -7.12
CA THR A 56 -2.61 -5.57 -6.08
C THR A 56 -2.37 -4.84 -4.76
N ASN A 57 -1.16 -4.30 -4.51
CA ASN A 57 -0.82 -3.59 -3.28
C ASN A 57 -0.56 -2.11 -3.55
N SER A 58 -1.40 -1.24 -3.02
CA SER A 58 -1.28 0.21 -3.19
C SER A 58 -0.22 0.87 -2.29
N LEU A 59 0.26 0.18 -1.24
CA LEU A 59 1.15 0.74 -0.20
C LEU A 59 2.38 -0.16 0.07
N PRO A 60 3.17 -0.55 -0.96
CA PRO A 60 4.22 -1.56 -0.81
C PRO A 60 5.33 -1.16 0.17
N ALA A 61 5.75 0.11 0.18
CA ALA A 61 6.79 0.59 1.09
C ALA A 61 6.35 0.55 2.57
N ILE A 62 5.04 0.66 2.83
CA ILE A 62 4.44 0.54 4.15
C ILE A 62 4.30 -0.93 4.50
N CYS A 63 3.68 -1.74 3.63
CA CYS A 63 3.44 -3.17 3.86
C CYS A 63 4.73 -3.93 4.16
N GLY A 64 5.79 -3.71 3.39
CA GLY A 64 7.11 -4.31 3.62
C GLY A 64 7.76 -3.95 4.96
N ARG A 65 7.22 -2.94 5.71
CA ARG A 65 7.71 -2.52 7.02
C ARG A 65 6.82 -2.90 8.18
N VAL A 66 5.50 -2.93 7.99
CA VAL A 66 4.56 -3.00 9.12
C VAL A 66 3.65 -4.21 9.12
N CYS A 67 3.48 -4.92 8.00
CA CYS A 67 2.74 -6.17 7.99
C CYS A 67 3.36 -7.17 8.97
N PRO A 68 2.56 -7.97 9.70
CA PRO A 68 3.04 -9.10 10.50
C PRO A 68 3.28 -10.31 9.59
N GLN A 69 4.33 -10.25 8.73
CA GLN A 69 4.59 -11.23 7.68
C GLN A 69 4.75 -12.64 8.23
N GLU A 70 5.30 -12.77 9.45
CA GLU A 70 5.47 -14.02 10.18
C GLU A 70 4.15 -14.76 10.44
N ASN A 71 3.03 -14.04 10.50
CA ASN A 71 1.67 -14.58 10.65
C ASN A 71 0.87 -14.60 9.33
N GLN A 72 1.43 -14.03 8.28
CA GLN A 72 0.81 -13.87 6.97
C GLN A 72 1.59 -14.65 5.89
N CYS A 73 2.15 -13.94 4.91
CA CYS A 73 2.82 -14.55 3.76
C CYS A 73 4.04 -15.41 4.14
N GLU A 74 4.91 -14.93 5.03
CA GLU A 74 6.09 -15.68 5.47
C GLU A 74 5.70 -16.90 6.31
N GLY A 75 4.68 -16.77 7.18
CA GLY A 75 4.13 -17.88 7.96
C GLY A 75 3.56 -19.03 7.11
N GLN A 76 3.21 -18.76 5.85
CA GLN A 76 2.73 -19.76 4.89
C GLN A 76 3.82 -20.24 3.92
N CYS A 77 5.05 -19.73 4.05
CA CYS A 77 6.14 -20.12 3.17
C CYS A 77 6.57 -21.57 3.41
N VAL A 78 6.58 -22.36 2.33
CA VAL A 78 6.96 -23.79 2.39
C VAL A 78 8.39 -23.99 2.91
N ARG A 79 9.29 -23.06 2.66
CA ARG A 79 10.66 -23.08 3.21
C ARG A 79 10.68 -23.08 4.73
N GLY A 80 9.70 -22.43 5.37
CA GLY A 80 9.57 -22.36 6.82
C GLY A 80 9.24 -23.70 7.50
N ILE A 81 8.86 -24.75 6.75
CA ILE A 81 8.56 -26.08 7.31
C ILE A 81 9.84 -26.76 7.85
N LYS A 82 10.99 -26.55 7.19
CA LYS A 82 12.27 -27.20 7.53
C LYS A 82 13.42 -26.22 7.71
N GLY A 83 13.12 -24.94 7.90
CA GLY A 83 14.15 -23.89 8.06
C GLY A 83 13.50 -22.51 8.10
N GLU A 84 14.25 -21.48 7.72
CA GLU A 84 13.75 -20.11 7.69
C GLU A 84 12.89 -19.89 6.42
N PRO A 85 11.72 -19.25 6.53
CA PRO A 85 10.96 -18.81 5.38
C PRO A 85 11.77 -17.83 4.53
N VAL A 86 11.36 -17.61 3.30
CA VAL A 86 11.89 -16.51 2.49
C VAL A 86 11.44 -15.18 3.10
N GLY A 87 12.34 -14.21 3.22
CA GLY A 87 12.07 -12.89 3.77
C GLY A 87 11.23 -12.02 2.81
N ILE A 88 9.98 -12.41 2.62
CA ILE A 88 9.05 -11.83 1.62
C ILE A 88 8.85 -10.33 1.89
N GLY A 89 8.55 -9.96 3.15
CA GLY A 89 8.36 -8.56 3.52
C GLY A 89 9.62 -7.73 3.37
N ARG A 90 10.80 -8.30 3.63
CA ARG A 90 12.08 -7.61 3.42
C ARG A 90 12.39 -7.38 1.94
N LEU A 91 12.02 -8.34 1.09
CA LEU A 91 12.12 -8.21 -0.36
C LEU A 91 11.14 -7.17 -0.89
N GLU A 92 9.88 -7.19 -0.44
CA GLU A 92 8.89 -6.18 -0.77
C GLU A 92 9.35 -4.76 -0.38
N ARG A 93 9.87 -4.61 0.85
CA ARG A 93 10.48 -3.36 1.32
C ARG A 93 11.62 -2.93 0.43
N PHE A 94 12.54 -3.84 0.09
CA PHE A 94 13.70 -3.54 -0.76
C PHE A 94 13.24 -3.01 -2.12
N VAL A 95 12.30 -3.71 -2.77
CA VAL A 95 11.79 -3.32 -4.09
C VAL A 95 11.14 -1.94 -4.05
N ALA A 96 10.32 -1.68 -3.03
CA ALA A 96 9.68 -0.38 -2.86
C ALA A 96 10.69 0.75 -2.58
N ASP A 97 11.70 0.49 -1.73
CA ASP A 97 12.75 1.47 -1.42
C ASP A 97 13.63 1.74 -2.63
N TYR A 98 13.98 0.70 -3.40
CA TYR A 98 14.75 0.82 -4.63
C TYR A 98 14.01 1.71 -5.64
N HIS A 99 12.74 1.42 -5.89
CA HIS A 99 11.90 2.22 -6.78
C HIS A 99 11.79 3.68 -6.31
N ASN A 100 11.58 3.91 -5.01
CA ASN A 100 11.51 5.25 -4.43
C ASN A 100 12.82 6.06 -4.50
N ALA A 101 13.97 5.36 -4.59
CA ALA A 101 15.29 6.00 -4.69
C ALA A 101 15.71 6.30 -6.14
N HIS A 102 15.36 5.42 -7.09
CA HIS A 102 15.83 5.49 -8.48
C HIS A 102 14.78 6.04 -9.45
N GLY A 103 13.52 6.16 -9.01
CA GLY A 103 12.41 6.55 -9.87
C GLY A 103 11.98 5.42 -10.82
N HIS A 104 10.99 5.70 -11.62
CA HIS A 104 10.48 4.75 -12.63
C HIS A 104 11.36 4.85 -13.88
N GLN A 105 12.17 3.82 -14.18
CA GLN A 105 13.04 3.82 -15.38
C GLN A 105 12.23 3.79 -16.69
N GLY A 106 10.94 3.48 -16.63
CA GLY A 106 9.99 3.47 -17.75
C GLY A 106 9.16 4.76 -17.92
N GLY A 107 9.49 5.84 -17.21
CA GLY A 107 8.66 7.07 -17.18
C GLY A 107 7.64 7.09 -16.04
N ALA A 108 7.00 8.23 -15.80
CA ALA A 108 5.96 8.35 -14.80
C ALA A 108 4.77 7.43 -15.17
N PRO A 109 4.15 6.76 -14.18
CA PRO A 109 2.98 5.93 -14.46
C PRO A 109 1.88 6.77 -15.09
N THR A 110 1.25 6.23 -16.13
CA THR A 110 0.17 6.93 -16.84
C THR A 110 -1.02 7.12 -15.91
N VAL A 111 -1.46 8.37 -15.80
CA VAL A 111 -2.73 8.68 -15.10
C VAL A 111 -3.86 8.22 -16.00
N PRO A 112 -4.77 7.34 -15.57
CA PRO A 112 -5.89 6.91 -16.39
C PRO A 112 -6.84 8.09 -16.66
N GLU A 113 -7.52 8.04 -17.80
CA GLU A 113 -8.60 9.00 -18.09
C GLU A 113 -9.75 8.82 -17.09
N SER A 114 -10.37 9.94 -16.71
CA SER A 114 -11.53 9.90 -15.81
C SER A 114 -12.68 9.13 -16.47
N ASN A 115 -13.31 8.25 -15.72
CA ASN A 115 -14.53 7.55 -16.13
C ASN A 115 -15.81 8.36 -15.82
N GLY A 116 -15.65 9.58 -15.26
CA GLY A 116 -16.75 10.50 -14.93
C GLY A 116 -17.43 10.23 -13.59
N HIS A 117 -17.05 9.17 -12.88
CA HIS A 117 -17.66 8.82 -11.59
C HIS A 117 -16.85 9.35 -10.41
N LYS A 118 -17.53 9.97 -9.43
CA LYS A 118 -16.92 10.57 -8.24
C LYS A 118 -17.12 9.70 -7.01
N VAL A 119 -16.05 9.45 -6.27
CA VAL A 119 -16.11 8.68 -5.02
C VAL A 119 -15.48 9.46 -3.87
N ALA A 120 -16.18 9.56 -2.76
CA ALA A 120 -15.67 10.10 -1.51
C ALA A 120 -15.07 8.97 -0.65
N VAL A 121 -13.91 9.22 -0.06
CA VAL A 121 -13.24 8.33 0.90
C VAL A 121 -13.10 9.06 2.21
N VAL A 122 -13.72 8.57 3.27
CA VAL A 122 -13.67 9.15 4.61
C VAL A 122 -12.57 8.49 5.43
N GLY A 123 -11.54 9.25 5.76
CA GLY A 123 -10.34 8.81 6.47
C GLY A 123 -9.18 8.46 5.55
N SER A 124 -8.01 8.96 5.90
CA SER A 124 -6.74 8.75 5.17
C SER A 124 -5.84 7.69 5.81
N GLY A 125 -6.38 6.81 6.64
CA GLY A 125 -5.66 5.65 7.15
C GLY A 125 -5.35 4.63 6.04
N PRO A 126 -4.69 3.50 6.37
CA PRO A 126 -4.28 2.51 5.36
C PRO A 126 -5.46 2.01 4.49
N ALA A 127 -6.64 1.83 5.07
CA ALA A 127 -7.83 1.40 4.33
C ALA A 127 -8.28 2.45 3.32
N GLY A 128 -8.39 3.73 3.75
CA GLY A 128 -8.78 4.83 2.87
C GLY A 128 -7.78 5.08 1.75
N LEU A 129 -6.47 5.11 2.07
CA LEU A 129 -5.43 5.30 1.06
C LEU A 129 -5.39 4.15 0.04
N THR A 130 -5.60 2.91 0.47
CA THR A 130 -5.69 1.75 -0.43
C THR A 130 -6.90 1.88 -1.35
N CYS A 131 -8.09 2.14 -0.79
CA CYS A 131 -9.31 2.35 -1.56
C CYS A 131 -9.15 3.49 -2.58
N ALA A 132 -8.61 4.63 -2.15
CA ALA A 132 -8.38 5.77 -3.01
C ALA A 132 -7.42 5.45 -4.17
N GLY A 133 -6.31 4.74 -3.88
CA GLY A 133 -5.34 4.35 -4.88
C GLY A 133 -5.91 3.35 -5.89
N ASP A 134 -6.69 2.37 -5.44
CA ASP A 134 -7.29 1.37 -6.32
C ASP A 134 -8.35 1.98 -7.24
N LEU A 135 -9.16 2.90 -6.72
CA LEU A 135 -10.17 3.61 -7.49
C LEU A 135 -9.53 4.58 -8.49
N ALA A 136 -8.53 5.36 -8.07
CA ALA A 136 -7.85 6.30 -8.96
C ALA A 136 -7.20 5.59 -10.16
N ARG A 137 -6.57 4.42 -9.94
CA ARG A 137 -6.02 3.61 -11.03
C ARG A 137 -7.08 3.07 -12.01
N LYS A 138 -8.35 3.06 -11.62
CA LYS A 138 -9.48 2.68 -12.47
C LYS A 138 -10.18 3.89 -13.12
N GLY A 139 -9.62 5.08 -12.95
CA GLY A 139 -10.13 6.32 -13.55
C GLY A 139 -11.26 7.00 -12.78
N TYR A 140 -11.53 6.60 -11.52
CA TYR A 140 -12.50 7.33 -10.68
C TYR A 140 -11.93 8.64 -10.17
N ASP A 141 -12.78 9.67 -10.10
CA ASP A 141 -12.47 10.94 -9.46
C ASP A 141 -12.62 10.80 -7.94
N VAL A 142 -11.49 10.59 -7.25
CA VAL A 142 -11.48 10.29 -5.82
C VAL A 142 -11.13 11.51 -4.99
N THR A 143 -11.91 11.77 -3.94
CA THR A 143 -11.58 12.75 -2.91
C THR A 143 -11.54 12.08 -1.54
N VAL A 144 -10.40 12.19 -0.86
CA VAL A 144 -10.21 11.71 0.52
C VAL A 144 -10.48 12.85 1.48
N PHE A 145 -11.36 12.63 2.46
CA PHE A 145 -11.68 13.55 3.53
C PHE A 145 -11.01 13.07 4.82
N GLU A 146 -10.06 13.86 5.33
CA GLU A 146 -9.29 13.54 6.53
C GLU A 146 -9.62 14.52 7.65
N ALA A 147 -9.98 13.96 8.80
CA ALA A 147 -10.35 14.77 9.98
C ALA A 147 -9.16 15.52 10.59
N LEU A 148 -7.95 14.98 10.45
CA LEU A 148 -6.75 15.51 11.06
C LEU A 148 -5.91 16.35 10.07
N HIS A 149 -4.94 17.09 10.60
CA HIS A 149 -4.08 17.97 9.82
C HIS A 149 -3.00 17.24 9.00
N GLN A 150 -2.74 15.95 9.28
CA GLN A 150 -1.82 15.11 8.51
C GLN A 150 -2.52 13.87 7.96
N VAL A 151 -2.15 13.51 6.74
CA VAL A 151 -2.66 12.34 6.03
C VAL A 151 -1.93 11.08 6.50
N GLY A 152 -2.66 9.99 6.67
CA GLY A 152 -2.07 8.69 7.00
C GLY A 152 -2.69 7.99 8.21
N GLY A 153 -3.50 8.67 9.01
CA GLY A 153 -4.15 8.07 10.18
C GLY A 153 -3.14 7.38 11.10
N VAL A 154 -3.39 6.10 11.44
CA VAL A 154 -2.50 5.31 12.30
C VAL A 154 -1.06 5.21 11.78
N LEU A 155 -0.83 5.32 10.49
CA LEU A 155 0.51 5.28 9.89
C LEU A 155 1.37 6.46 10.35
N VAL A 156 0.74 7.61 10.62
CA VAL A 156 1.43 8.83 11.08
C VAL A 156 1.29 9.00 12.58
N TYR A 157 0.08 8.85 13.12
CA TYR A 157 -0.20 9.15 14.52
C TYR A 157 0.01 7.98 15.49
N GLY A 158 0.00 6.72 14.98
CA GLY A 158 0.10 5.52 15.82
C GLY A 158 1.43 4.79 15.73
N ILE A 159 1.99 4.60 14.53
CA ILE A 159 3.21 3.82 14.34
C ILE A 159 4.44 4.69 14.61
N PRO A 160 5.39 4.27 15.47
CA PRO A 160 6.59 5.04 15.76
C PRO A 160 7.48 5.29 14.55
N GLU A 161 8.19 6.43 14.54
CA GLU A 161 9.10 6.85 13.46
C GLU A 161 10.17 5.80 13.12
N PHE A 162 10.75 5.15 14.14
CA PHE A 162 11.77 4.12 13.94
C PHE A 162 11.25 2.85 13.23
N ARG A 163 9.95 2.61 13.26
CA ARG A 163 9.30 1.48 12.57
C ARG A 163 8.84 1.89 11.18
N LEU A 164 8.18 3.03 11.07
CA LEU A 164 7.67 3.59 9.82
C LEU A 164 8.00 5.08 9.73
N PRO A 165 9.10 5.46 9.06
CA PRO A 165 9.45 6.85 8.83
C PRO A 165 8.34 7.60 8.12
N LYS A 166 7.96 8.78 8.63
CA LYS A 166 6.84 9.56 8.09
C LYS A 166 7.11 10.05 6.67
N ALA A 167 8.37 10.23 6.31
CA ALA A 167 8.78 10.53 4.94
C ALA A 167 8.36 9.42 3.93
N ILE A 168 8.31 8.15 4.36
CA ILE A 168 7.81 7.05 3.52
C ILE A 168 6.31 7.20 3.30
N VAL A 169 5.54 7.49 4.35
CA VAL A 169 4.09 7.72 4.24
C VAL A 169 3.81 8.89 3.31
N ALA A 170 4.55 10.00 3.46
CA ALA A 170 4.41 11.17 2.60
C ALA A 170 4.67 10.86 1.11
N LYS A 171 5.66 10.01 0.80
CA LYS A 171 5.92 9.56 -0.59
C LYS A 171 4.77 8.74 -1.15
N GLU A 172 4.20 7.83 -0.37
CA GLU A 172 3.04 7.03 -0.80
C GLU A 172 1.81 7.91 -1.06
N VAL A 173 1.56 8.91 -0.20
CA VAL A 173 0.50 9.89 -0.38
C VAL A 173 0.72 10.71 -1.65
N ALA A 174 1.93 11.26 -1.87
CA ALA A 174 2.26 12.02 -3.06
C ALA A 174 2.07 11.21 -4.36
N ARG A 175 2.32 9.89 -4.30
CA ARG A 175 2.04 9.01 -5.44
C ARG A 175 0.53 8.92 -5.74
N LEU A 176 -0.33 8.88 -4.72
CA LEU A 176 -1.79 8.89 -4.91
C LEU A 176 -2.26 10.23 -5.49
N GLU A 177 -1.72 11.34 -5.00
CA GLU A 177 -2.01 12.67 -5.54
C GLU A 177 -1.59 12.79 -7.03
N HIS A 178 -0.48 12.15 -7.41
CA HIS A 178 -0.07 12.05 -8.82
C HIS A 178 -1.12 11.32 -9.69
N PHE A 179 -1.82 10.33 -9.17
CA PHE A 179 -2.95 9.68 -9.84
C PHE A 179 -4.26 10.48 -9.80
N GLY A 180 -4.23 11.72 -9.34
CA GLY A 180 -5.37 12.63 -9.32
C GLY A 180 -6.24 12.53 -8.05
N VAL A 181 -5.84 11.78 -7.05
CA VAL A 181 -6.55 11.74 -5.75
C VAL A 181 -6.46 13.12 -5.09
N LYS A 182 -7.61 13.70 -4.79
CA LYS A 182 -7.72 14.94 -4.02
C LYS A 182 -7.78 14.61 -2.54
N ILE A 183 -7.10 15.42 -1.70
CA ILE A 183 -7.10 15.21 -0.25
C ILE A 183 -7.54 16.49 0.44
N MET A 184 -8.63 16.42 1.18
CA MET A 184 -9.18 17.48 2.00
C MET A 184 -8.93 17.18 3.47
N LYS A 185 -7.98 17.90 4.06
CA LYS A 185 -7.63 17.79 5.48
C LYS A 185 -8.55 18.66 6.34
N ASP A 186 -8.47 18.45 7.67
CA ASP A 186 -9.23 19.21 8.66
C ASP A 186 -10.75 19.19 8.40
N THR A 187 -11.22 18.08 7.80
CA THR A 187 -12.61 17.87 7.40
C THR A 187 -13.20 16.67 8.10
N VAL A 188 -14.05 16.91 9.09
CA VAL A 188 -14.70 15.88 9.90
C VAL A 188 -16.06 15.55 9.29
N VAL A 189 -16.13 14.47 8.50
CA VAL A 189 -17.41 14.00 7.93
C VAL A 189 -18.35 13.59 9.05
N GLY A 190 -19.59 14.08 9.00
CA GLY A 190 -20.58 13.98 10.07
C GLY A 190 -20.58 15.19 11.03
N ARG A 191 -19.66 16.17 10.83
CA ARG A 191 -19.61 17.42 11.61
C ARG A 191 -19.47 18.66 10.73
N THR A 192 -18.40 18.72 9.93
CA THR A 192 -18.15 19.83 8.98
C THR A 192 -18.87 19.66 7.66
N ILE A 193 -19.13 18.43 7.28
CA ILE A 193 -19.92 18.02 6.12
C ILE A 193 -20.57 16.66 6.43
N THR A 194 -21.80 16.47 6.05
CA THR A 194 -22.52 15.21 6.22
C THR A 194 -22.32 14.29 5.01
N VAL A 195 -22.68 13.00 5.16
CA VAL A 195 -22.67 12.05 4.03
C VAL A 195 -23.72 12.44 3.00
N ASP A 196 -24.89 12.93 3.43
CA ASP A 196 -25.96 13.36 2.53
C ASP A 196 -25.51 14.57 1.70
N GLU A 197 -24.86 15.58 2.29
CA GLU A 197 -24.29 16.73 1.57
C GLU A 197 -23.21 16.28 0.57
N LEU A 198 -22.36 15.27 0.90
CA LEU A 198 -21.41 14.71 -0.05
C LEU A 198 -22.11 14.10 -1.27
N MET A 199 -23.18 13.35 -1.06
CA MET A 199 -23.89 12.67 -2.15
C MET A 199 -24.82 13.59 -2.92
N GLU A 200 -25.63 14.37 -2.22
CA GLU A 200 -26.72 15.15 -2.84
C GLU A 200 -26.23 16.51 -3.39
N GLU A 201 -25.31 17.18 -2.68
CA GLU A 201 -24.85 18.52 -3.06
C GLU A 201 -23.51 18.53 -3.82
N GLN A 202 -22.57 17.67 -3.40
CA GLN A 202 -21.25 17.59 -4.06
C GLN A 202 -21.17 16.56 -5.18
N GLY A 203 -22.21 15.74 -5.34
CA GLY A 203 -22.37 14.81 -6.44
C GLY A 203 -21.42 13.60 -6.37
N PHE A 204 -21.03 13.16 -5.17
CA PHE A 204 -20.37 11.87 -5.00
C PHE A 204 -21.40 10.76 -5.14
N GLU A 205 -21.07 9.74 -5.96
CA GLU A 205 -21.96 8.62 -6.25
C GLU A 205 -21.81 7.47 -5.25
N ALA A 206 -20.67 7.45 -4.53
CA ALA A 206 -20.41 6.48 -3.46
C ALA A 206 -19.51 7.11 -2.39
N VAL A 207 -19.67 6.62 -1.15
CA VAL A 207 -18.86 7.00 0.00
C VAL A 207 -18.27 5.76 0.65
N PHE A 208 -16.93 5.68 0.71
CA PHE A 208 -16.22 4.67 1.49
C PHE A 208 -15.89 5.22 2.87
N ILE A 209 -16.25 4.51 3.93
CA ILE A 209 -15.98 4.92 5.31
C ILE A 209 -14.83 4.09 5.87
N GLY A 210 -13.66 4.73 6.02
CA GLY A 210 -12.44 4.14 6.57
C GLY A 210 -11.90 4.96 7.75
N SER A 211 -12.78 5.38 8.67
CA SER A 211 -12.47 6.28 9.79
C SER A 211 -11.57 5.68 10.87
N GLY A 212 -11.27 4.37 10.78
CA GLY A 212 -10.42 3.65 11.74
C GLY A 212 -11.12 3.33 13.06
N ALA A 213 -10.35 2.73 13.98
CA ALA A 213 -10.79 2.33 15.32
C ALA A 213 -10.16 3.22 16.40
N GLY A 214 -10.12 4.54 16.17
CA GLY A 214 -9.43 5.52 17.03
C GLY A 214 -10.08 5.76 18.39
N LEU A 215 -11.31 5.29 18.60
CA LEU A 215 -11.96 5.29 19.91
C LEU A 215 -11.97 3.86 20.45
N PRO A 216 -11.04 3.50 21.36
CA PRO A 216 -11.08 2.19 21.98
C PRO A 216 -12.36 2.07 22.81
N MET A 217 -13.11 0.99 22.62
CA MET A 217 -14.12 0.61 23.58
C MET A 217 -13.39 0.17 24.85
N VAL A 218 -13.46 1.00 25.88
CA VAL A 218 -13.02 0.61 27.24
C VAL A 218 -14.14 -0.28 27.79
N MET A 219 -13.82 -1.57 27.93
CA MET A 219 -14.69 -2.52 28.64
C MET A 219 -14.46 -2.40 30.14
#